data_cecd49feb4ccdaca226a553651d9959f
#
_entry.id   cecd49feb4ccdaca226a553651d9959f
#
_cell.length_a   1.000
_cell.length_b   1.000
_cell.length_c   1.000
_cell.angle_alpha   90.00
_cell.angle_beta   90.00
_cell.angle_gamma   90.00
#
_symmetry.space_group_name_H-M   'P 1'
#
loop_
_entity.id
_entity.type
_entity.pdbx_description
1 polymer ?
#
loop_
_entity_poly.entity_id
_entity_poly.type
_entity_poly.pdbx_seq_one_letter_code
_entity_poly.pdbx_strand_id
1 'polypeptide(L)'
;MRIGVILASHGEFAKAALGAVEMIAGKQDDVATLSLTAETSLETFESEMKDAYAQLSSECDQVVALCDIYGGTPFNVITRCLASGMDMIAYTGLSMPVAVELLLTRDGLDSADAIRSQLAAAHAQAQTEIKAPIVAGEDEDDLDL
;
A
#
# COMPACT_ATOMS: atom_id res chain seq x y z
N MET A 1 -17.15 -1.00 0.24
CA MET A 1 -16.57 -2.28 0.70
C MET A 1 -15.62 -2.05 1.86
N ARG A 2 -15.53 -3.01 2.75
CA ARG A 2 -14.46 -3.03 3.77
C ARG A 2 -13.22 -3.67 3.17
N ILE A 3 -12.14 -2.90 3.10
CA ILE A 3 -10.89 -3.31 2.45
C ILE A 3 -9.79 -3.46 3.48
N GLY A 4 -9.24 -4.68 3.59
CA GLY A 4 -8.04 -4.95 4.36
C GLY A 4 -6.80 -4.71 3.52
N VAL A 5 -5.71 -4.25 4.14
CA VAL A 5 -4.48 -3.91 3.43
C VAL A 5 -3.29 -4.61 4.08
N ILE A 6 -2.48 -5.26 3.25
CA ILE A 6 -1.19 -5.83 3.66
C ILE A 6 -0.09 -4.99 3.02
N LEU A 7 0.80 -4.46 3.85
CA LEU A 7 1.99 -3.75 3.39
C LEU A 7 3.21 -4.63 3.67
N ALA A 8 3.91 -5.04 2.63
CA ALA A 8 5.03 -5.97 2.72
C ALA A 8 6.29 -5.36 2.12
N SER A 9 7.41 -5.47 2.80
CA SER A 9 8.65 -4.86 2.33
C SER A 9 9.91 -5.57 2.83
N HIS A 10 11.02 -5.25 2.21
CA HIS A 10 12.33 -5.48 2.78
C HIS A 10 12.49 -4.58 4.01
N GLY A 11 13.12 -5.09 5.07
CA GLY A 11 13.36 -4.36 6.30
C GLY A 11 12.07 -3.81 6.90
N GLU A 12 12.20 -2.71 7.60
CA GLU A 12 11.11 -2.06 8.33
C GLU A 12 10.32 -1.02 7.49
N PHE A 13 10.54 -0.99 6.17
CA PHE A 13 9.96 0.04 5.30
C PHE A 13 8.43 0.07 5.37
N ALA A 14 7.78 -1.08 5.26
CA ALA A 14 6.31 -1.16 5.31
C ALA A 14 5.76 -0.68 6.66
N LYS A 15 6.38 -1.11 7.75
CA LYS A 15 5.98 -0.70 9.10
C LYS A 15 6.17 0.79 9.32
N ALA A 16 7.30 1.34 8.86
CA ALA A 16 7.56 2.77 8.95
C ALA A 16 6.60 3.57 8.08
N ALA A 17 6.27 3.07 6.90
CA ALA A 17 5.28 3.70 6.03
C ALA A 17 3.91 3.79 6.70
N LEU A 18 3.44 2.73 7.33
CA LEU A 18 2.18 2.76 8.08
C LEU A 18 2.24 3.79 9.21
N GLY A 19 3.32 3.80 9.99
CA GLY A 19 3.49 4.79 11.05
C GLY A 19 3.43 6.22 10.54
N ALA A 20 4.04 6.49 9.41
CA ALA A 20 4.00 7.81 8.78
C ALA A 20 2.60 8.17 8.26
N VAL A 21 1.89 7.21 7.66
CA VAL A 21 0.49 7.41 7.26
C VAL A 21 -0.39 7.75 8.45
N GLU A 22 -0.20 7.04 9.57
CA GLU A 22 -0.99 7.27 10.77
C GLU A 22 -0.72 8.63 11.42
N MET A 23 0.44 9.23 11.21
CA MET A 23 0.70 10.63 11.59
C MET A 23 -0.18 11.61 10.82
N ILE A 24 -0.51 11.29 9.56
CA ILE A 24 -1.32 12.16 8.68
C ILE A 24 -2.81 11.89 8.86
N ALA A 25 -3.18 10.62 8.91
CA ALA A 25 -4.56 10.15 8.79
C ALA A 25 -5.17 9.60 10.08
N GLY A 26 -4.37 9.47 11.13
CA GLY A 26 -4.78 8.78 12.35
C GLY A 26 -4.64 7.27 12.21
N LYS A 27 -4.93 6.56 13.30
CA LYS A 27 -4.80 5.11 13.36
C LYS A 27 -5.64 4.43 12.28
N GLN A 28 -5.03 3.44 11.63
CA GLN A 28 -5.68 2.66 10.58
C GLN A 28 -6.01 1.25 11.08
N ASP A 29 -7.26 0.86 10.93
CA ASP A 29 -7.71 -0.51 11.19
C ASP A 29 -7.59 -1.37 9.93
N ASP A 30 -7.64 -2.69 10.08
CA ASP A 30 -7.58 -3.63 8.97
C ASP A 30 -6.32 -3.48 8.11
N VAL A 31 -5.19 -3.21 8.74
CA VAL A 31 -3.88 -3.12 8.08
C VAL A 31 -2.88 -4.01 8.78
N ALA A 32 -2.17 -4.83 8.02
CA ALA A 32 -1.06 -5.65 8.49
C ALA A 32 0.23 -5.21 7.78
N THR A 33 1.34 -5.22 8.51
CA THR A 33 2.66 -4.96 7.94
C THR A 33 3.55 -6.19 8.09
N LEU A 34 4.29 -6.52 7.04
CA LEU A 34 5.21 -7.65 7.01
C LEU A 34 6.61 -7.16 6.66
N SER A 35 7.55 -7.44 7.54
CA SER A 35 8.95 -7.01 7.42
C SER A 35 9.85 -8.20 7.09
N LEU A 36 10.47 -8.20 5.93
CA LEU A 36 11.50 -9.17 5.59
C LEU A 36 12.84 -8.65 6.14
N THR A 37 13.31 -9.25 7.21
CA THR A 37 14.61 -8.92 7.81
C THR A 37 15.65 -9.98 7.46
N ALA A 38 16.92 -9.72 7.82
CA ALA A 38 18.01 -10.68 7.60
C ALA A 38 17.78 -12.01 8.36
N GLU A 39 17.01 -11.96 9.45
CA GLU A 39 16.69 -13.14 10.27
C GLU A 39 15.41 -13.84 9.83
N THR A 40 14.62 -13.25 8.93
CA THR A 40 13.35 -13.82 8.49
C THR A 40 13.60 -14.82 7.37
N SER A 41 13.23 -16.09 7.58
CA SER A 41 13.24 -17.08 6.51
C SER A 41 12.11 -16.84 5.53
N LEU A 42 12.26 -17.35 4.30
CA LEU A 42 11.20 -17.29 3.29
C LEU A 42 9.94 -17.99 3.81
N GLU A 43 10.08 -19.14 4.45
CA GLU A 43 8.96 -19.89 5.00
C GLU A 43 8.22 -19.11 6.09
N THR A 44 8.96 -18.45 6.97
CA THR A 44 8.36 -17.59 8.01
C THR A 44 7.60 -16.43 7.40
N PHE A 45 8.19 -15.75 6.42
CA PHE A 45 7.55 -14.61 5.76
C PHE A 45 6.27 -15.06 5.02
N GLU A 46 6.32 -16.19 4.33
CA GLU A 46 5.14 -16.74 3.66
C GLU A 46 4.05 -17.13 4.65
N SER A 47 4.42 -17.72 5.78
CA SER A 47 3.47 -18.05 6.86
C SER A 47 2.81 -16.79 7.43
N GLU A 48 3.58 -15.75 7.67
CA GLU A 48 3.05 -14.46 8.14
C GLU A 48 2.09 -13.83 7.12
N MET A 49 2.42 -13.93 5.82
CA MET A 49 1.53 -13.46 4.75
C MET A 49 0.20 -14.20 4.76
N LYS A 50 0.24 -15.51 4.86
CA LYS A 50 -0.96 -16.35 4.93
C LYS A 50 -1.81 -16.05 6.14
N ASP A 51 -1.19 -15.84 7.29
CA ASP A 51 -1.89 -15.51 8.55
C ASP A 51 -2.55 -14.13 8.44
N ALA A 52 -1.84 -13.14 7.91
CA ALA A 52 -2.38 -11.80 7.70
C ALA A 52 -3.58 -11.82 6.74
N TYR A 53 -3.45 -12.54 5.63
CA TYR A 53 -4.54 -12.70 4.68
C TYR A 53 -5.75 -13.39 5.33
N ALA A 54 -5.53 -14.48 6.05
CA ALA A 54 -6.63 -15.22 6.69
C ALA A 54 -7.40 -14.34 7.67
N GLN A 55 -6.68 -13.54 8.46
CA GLN A 55 -7.30 -12.64 9.43
C GLN A 55 -8.09 -11.54 8.72
N LEU A 56 -7.50 -10.87 7.74
CA LEU A 56 -8.15 -9.77 7.04
C LEU A 56 -9.32 -10.24 6.19
N SER A 57 -9.19 -11.35 5.49
CA SER A 57 -10.24 -11.88 4.62
C SER A 57 -11.45 -12.40 5.41
N SER A 58 -11.27 -12.74 6.69
CA SER A 58 -12.40 -13.14 7.54
C SER A 58 -13.32 -11.98 7.90
N GLU A 59 -12.81 -10.76 7.86
CA GLU A 59 -13.55 -9.56 8.28
C GLU A 59 -13.76 -8.54 7.17
N CYS A 60 -12.99 -8.62 6.08
CA CYS A 60 -13.02 -7.66 4.99
C CYS A 60 -13.58 -8.27 3.72
N ASP A 61 -14.19 -7.44 2.89
CA ASP A 61 -14.75 -7.86 1.60
C ASP A 61 -13.66 -8.10 0.55
N GLN A 62 -12.55 -7.39 0.65
CA GLN A 62 -11.41 -7.47 -0.27
C GLN A 62 -10.13 -7.22 0.47
N VAL A 63 -9.06 -7.93 0.09
CA VAL A 63 -7.70 -7.70 0.59
C VAL A 63 -6.84 -7.13 -0.53
N VAL A 64 -6.13 -6.06 -0.22
CA VAL A 64 -5.15 -5.44 -1.11
C VAL A 64 -3.77 -5.61 -0.50
N ALA A 65 -2.82 -6.13 -1.28
CA ALA A 65 -1.43 -6.28 -0.86
C ALA A 65 -0.54 -5.34 -1.67
N LEU A 66 0.27 -4.56 -0.99
CA LEU A 66 1.28 -3.70 -1.62
C LEU A 66 2.66 -4.16 -1.16
N CYS A 67 3.57 -4.40 -2.11
CA CYS A 67 4.97 -4.64 -1.79
C CYS A 67 5.85 -3.52 -2.35
N ASP A 68 7.07 -3.44 -1.83
CA ASP A 68 7.99 -2.33 -2.12
C ASP A 68 8.49 -2.33 -3.57
N ILE A 69 9.00 -3.46 -4.06
CA ILE A 69 9.59 -3.52 -5.40
C ILE A 69 9.12 -4.77 -6.17
N TYR A 70 9.26 -4.71 -7.47
CA TYR A 70 9.09 -5.87 -8.36
C TYR A 70 10.26 -6.84 -8.16
N GLY A 71 9.92 -8.12 -8.03
CA GLY A 71 10.94 -9.14 -7.72
C GLY A 71 11.33 -9.13 -6.24
N GLY A 72 12.19 -10.04 -5.84
CA GLY A 72 12.56 -10.21 -4.44
C GLY A 72 11.54 -11.01 -3.64
N THR A 73 11.87 -11.29 -2.38
CA THR A 73 11.09 -12.21 -1.56
C THR A 73 9.66 -11.73 -1.28
N PRO A 74 9.40 -10.46 -0.91
CA PRO A 74 8.00 -10.03 -0.70
C PRO A 74 7.14 -10.22 -1.94
N PHE A 75 7.64 -9.83 -3.11
CA PHE A 75 6.95 -10.03 -4.39
C PHE A 75 6.72 -11.51 -4.67
N ASN A 76 7.75 -12.35 -4.51
CA ASN A 76 7.66 -13.77 -4.82
C ASN A 76 6.68 -14.50 -3.90
N VAL A 77 6.63 -14.13 -2.62
CA VAL A 77 5.67 -14.71 -1.67
C VAL A 77 4.24 -14.33 -2.03
N ILE A 78 3.99 -13.06 -2.38
CA ILE A 78 2.67 -12.64 -2.86
C ILE A 78 2.26 -13.44 -4.09
N THR A 79 3.16 -13.58 -5.05
CA THR A 79 2.89 -14.37 -6.27
C THR A 79 2.52 -15.81 -5.96
N ARG A 80 3.23 -16.44 -5.03
CA ARG A 80 2.92 -17.81 -4.58
C ARG A 80 1.57 -17.90 -3.90
N CYS A 81 1.24 -16.93 -3.06
CA CYS A 81 -0.06 -16.87 -2.40
C CYS A 81 -1.21 -16.72 -3.39
N LEU A 82 -1.05 -15.86 -4.39
CA LEU A 82 -2.05 -15.72 -5.47
C LEU A 82 -2.21 -17.02 -6.24
N ALA A 83 -1.10 -17.70 -6.58
CA ALA A 83 -1.12 -18.97 -7.29
C ALA A 83 -1.81 -20.08 -6.47
N SER A 84 -1.78 -20.00 -5.15
CA SER A 84 -2.46 -20.95 -4.26
C SER A 84 -3.95 -20.67 -4.06
N GLY A 85 -4.47 -19.61 -4.69
CA GLY A 85 -5.90 -19.27 -4.65
C GLY A 85 -6.30 -18.20 -3.65
N MET A 86 -5.35 -17.49 -3.05
CA MET A 86 -5.68 -16.34 -2.21
C MET A 86 -6.19 -15.20 -3.08
N ASP A 87 -7.36 -14.68 -2.75
CA ASP A 87 -8.01 -13.62 -3.51
C ASP A 87 -7.53 -12.25 -3.00
N MET A 88 -6.44 -11.78 -3.56
CA MET A 88 -5.89 -10.46 -3.25
C MET A 88 -5.70 -9.65 -4.53
N ILE A 89 -5.92 -8.34 -4.43
CA ILE A 89 -5.45 -7.39 -5.43
C ILE A 89 -4.05 -6.94 -4.99
N ALA A 90 -3.02 -7.27 -5.76
CA ALA A 90 -1.65 -7.03 -5.34
C ALA A 90 -0.89 -6.14 -6.33
N TYR A 91 -0.14 -5.18 -5.80
CA TYR A 91 0.66 -4.24 -6.58
C TYR A 91 2.05 -4.07 -5.96
N THR A 92 3.01 -3.79 -6.81
CA THR A 92 4.32 -3.29 -6.40
C THR A 92 4.26 -1.77 -6.19
N GLY A 93 5.37 -1.17 -5.78
CA GLY A 93 5.46 0.29 -5.71
C GLY A 93 4.86 0.88 -4.45
N LEU A 94 4.92 0.15 -3.33
CA LEU A 94 4.57 0.71 -2.03
C LEU A 94 5.38 1.99 -1.80
N SER A 95 4.67 3.10 -1.65
CA SER A 95 5.23 4.42 -1.39
C SER A 95 4.30 5.19 -0.47
N MET A 96 4.77 6.28 0.13
CA MET A 96 3.92 7.12 0.97
C MET A 96 2.70 7.66 0.23
N PRO A 97 2.82 8.25 -0.97
CA PRO A 97 1.65 8.74 -1.68
C PRO A 97 0.62 7.65 -1.97
N VAL A 98 1.06 6.47 -2.40
CA VAL A 98 0.16 5.35 -2.71
C VAL A 98 -0.51 4.84 -1.43
N ALA A 99 0.24 4.67 -0.35
CA ALA A 99 -0.30 4.19 0.92
C ALA A 99 -1.31 5.19 1.53
N VAL A 100 -0.96 6.47 1.54
CA VAL A 100 -1.85 7.53 2.05
C VAL A 100 -3.16 7.54 1.25
N GLU A 101 -3.05 7.56 -0.08
CA GLU A 101 -4.22 7.66 -0.94
C GLU A 101 -5.13 6.43 -0.77
N LEU A 102 -4.56 5.23 -0.77
CA LEU A 102 -5.35 4.01 -0.57
C LEU A 102 -6.05 4.00 0.78
N LEU A 103 -5.32 4.24 1.86
CA LEU A 103 -5.85 4.13 3.21
C LEU A 103 -6.89 5.20 3.53
N LEU A 104 -6.74 6.41 2.97
CA LEU A 104 -7.70 7.49 3.17
C LEU A 104 -8.97 7.34 2.32
N THR A 105 -8.89 6.66 1.17
CA THR A 105 -10.01 6.61 0.23
C THR A 105 -10.68 5.24 0.14
N ARG A 106 -10.12 4.21 0.76
CA ARG A 106 -10.59 2.83 0.60
C ARG A 106 -12.06 2.63 0.96
N ASP A 107 -12.57 3.36 1.94
CA ASP A 107 -13.97 3.22 2.36
C ASP A 107 -14.97 3.63 1.28
N GLY A 108 -14.55 4.45 0.32
CA GLY A 108 -15.36 4.87 -0.81
C GLY A 108 -15.20 3.98 -2.05
N LEU A 109 -14.34 2.98 -2.01
CA LEU A 109 -14.13 2.06 -3.13
C LEU A 109 -15.10 0.88 -3.02
N ASP A 110 -15.81 0.58 -4.10
CA ASP A 110 -16.92 -0.39 -4.08
C ASP A 110 -16.71 -1.57 -5.03
N SER A 111 -15.59 -1.63 -5.73
CA SER A 111 -15.29 -2.72 -6.67
C SER A 111 -13.79 -2.95 -6.83
N ALA A 112 -13.42 -4.12 -7.31
CA ALA A 112 -12.04 -4.44 -7.64
C ALA A 112 -11.47 -3.48 -8.69
N ASP A 113 -12.26 -3.11 -9.69
CA ASP A 113 -11.82 -2.17 -10.72
C ASP A 113 -11.63 -0.76 -10.18
N ALA A 114 -12.47 -0.33 -9.23
CA ALA A 114 -12.28 0.95 -8.55
C ALA A 114 -10.97 0.96 -7.75
N ILE A 115 -10.63 -0.13 -7.08
CA ILE A 115 -9.36 -0.28 -6.36
C ILE A 115 -8.18 -0.18 -7.33
N ARG A 116 -8.21 -0.91 -8.44
CA ARG A 116 -7.16 -0.88 -9.45
C ARG A 116 -6.97 0.51 -10.04
N SER A 117 -8.06 1.18 -10.36
CA SER A 117 -8.02 2.54 -10.90
C SER A 117 -7.44 3.53 -9.89
N GLN A 118 -7.81 3.40 -8.62
CA GLN A 118 -7.29 4.25 -7.55
C GLN A 118 -5.78 4.06 -7.37
N LEU A 119 -5.30 2.83 -7.36
CA LEU A 119 -3.88 2.54 -7.22
C LEU A 119 -3.07 3.08 -8.40
N ALA A 120 -3.57 2.91 -9.62
CA ALA A 120 -2.91 3.46 -10.81
C ALA A 120 -2.84 4.98 -10.78
N ALA A 121 -3.92 5.65 -10.38
CA ALA A 121 -3.97 7.11 -10.27
C ALA A 121 -3.04 7.62 -9.17
N ALA A 122 -3.02 6.96 -8.02
CA ALA A 122 -2.14 7.34 -6.91
C ALA A 122 -0.67 7.22 -7.30
N HIS A 123 -0.30 6.16 -8.00
CA HIS A 123 1.07 5.99 -8.48
C HIS A 123 1.45 7.06 -9.50
N ALA A 124 0.56 7.38 -10.44
CA ALA A 124 0.82 8.39 -11.46
C ALA A 124 1.07 9.78 -10.87
N GLN A 125 0.50 10.07 -9.71
CA GLN A 125 0.64 11.36 -9.01
C GLN A 125 1.70 11.34 -7.91
N ALA A 126 2.42 10.24 -7.75
CA ALA A 126 3.33 10.04 -6.62
C ALA A 126 4.59 10.91 -6.67
N GLN A 127 4.94 11.42 -7.83
CA GLN A 127 6.15 12.21 -8.00
C GLN A 127 5.84 13.57 -8.64
N THR A 128 6.29 14.64 -7.98
CA THR A 128 6.11 16.02 -8.48
C THR A 128 7.42 16.78 -8.25
N GLU A 129 7.89 17.50 -9.27
CA GLU A 129 9.04 18.38 -9.10
C GLU A 129 8.69 19.53 -8.16
N ILE A 130 9.50 19.71 -7.13
CA ILE A 130 9.33 20.82 -6.21
C ILE A 130 10.01 22.05 -6.81
N LYS A 131 9.26 23.15 -6.97
CA LYS A 131 9.75 24.40 -7.51
C LYS A 131 9.67 25.50 -6.47
N ALA A 132 10.50 26.53 -6.66
CA ALA A 132 10.44 27.72 -5.81
C ALA A 132 9.07 28.39 -5.94
N PRO A 133 8.55 28.99 -4.86
CA PRO A 133 7.30 29.75 -4.93
C PRO A 133 7.39 30.87 -5.95
N ILE A 134 6.26 31.17 -6.62
CA ILE A 134 6.18 32.27 -7.58
C ILE A 134 6.26 33.60 -6.82
N VAL A 135 7.02 34.55 -7.38
CA VAL A 135 7.19 35.90 -6.81
C VAL A 135 5.90 36.71 -7.02
N ALA A 136 5.55 37.57 -6.04
CA ALA A 136 4.36 38.43 -6.12
C ALA A 136 4.34 39.24 -7.41
N GLY A 137 3.25 39.14 -8.20
CA GLY A 137 3.08 39.77 -9.49
C GLY A 137 3.17 38.83 -10.69
N GLU A 138 3.52 37.56 -10.47
CA GLU A 138 3.40 36.47 -11.45
C GLU A 138 2.02 35.82 -11.34
N ASP A 139 1.73 34.84 -12.21
CA ASP A 139 0.41 34.22 -12.31
C ASP A 139 -0.04 33.61 -10.96
N GLU A 140 -1.11 34.17 -10.40
CA GLU A 140 -1.72 33.65 -9.14
C GLU A 140 -2.31 32.26 -9.30
N ASP A 141 -2.67 31.87 -10.51
CA ASP A 141 -3.24 30.56 -10.81
C ASP A 141 -2.24 29.42 -10.56
N ASP A 142 -0.94 29.70 -10.64
CA ASP A 142 0.12 28.72 -10.37
C ASP A 142 0.34 28.46 -8.86
N LEU A 143 -0.27 29.25 -8.00
CA LEU A 143 -0.20 29.08 -6.55
C LEU A 143 -1.30 28.17 -6.00
N ASP A 144 -2.23 27.77 -6.83
CA ASP A 144 -3.34 26.92 -6.45
C ASP A 144 -2.87 25.46 -6.44
N LEU A 145 -2.72 24.92 -5.23
CA LEU A 145 -2.22 23.56 -5.01
C LEU A 145 -3.34 22.63 -4.60
#